data_993da2c7b26bd46758d70dfb3d6abb96
#
_entry.id   993da2c7b26bd46758d70dfb3d6abb96
#
_cell.length_a   1.000
_cell.length_b   1.000
_cell.length_c   1.000
_cell.angle_alpha   90.00
_cell.angle_beta   90.00
_cell.angle_gamma   90.00
#
_symmetry.space_group_name_H-M   'P 1'
#
loop_
_entity.id
_entity.type
_entity.pdbx_description
1 polymer ?
#
loop_
_entity_poly.entity_id
_entity_poly.type
_entity_poly.pdbx_seq_one_letter_code
_entity_poly.pdbx_strand_id
1 'polypeptide(L)'
;MSTINNTSGEVPPSGGGGGAFSKSECLSHYKWGDDCYGWNFIDTDVLSVKQELMPPDTAEQLHYHEKSSQVFFILKGKATFTIDGVESVLKPEQGIAIKPGQKHFISNKENSDLEFILYSTPSTKNDRINIE
;
A
#
# COMPACT_ATOMS: atom_id res chain seq x y z
N MET A 1 -1.01 3.31 -13.09
CA MET A 1 -1.42 1.98 -12.69
C MET A 1 -2.56 1.50 -13.58
N SER A 2 -2.38 0.35 -14.13
CA SER A 2 -3.40 -0.25 -14.94
C SER A 2 -4.20 -1.19 -14.10
N THR A 3 -5.49 -0.99 -14.04
CA THR A 3 -6.32 -1.90 -13.35
C THR A 3 -6.87 -2.89 -14.29
N ILE A 4 -6.85 -4.12 -13.90
CA ILE A 4 -7.50 -5.15 -14.65
C ILE A 4 -8.96 -4.93 -14.57
N ASN A 5 -9.62 -5.04 -15.67
CA ASN A 5 -11.03 -4.92 -15.67
C ASN A 5 -11.70 -6.15 -15.25
N ASN A 6 -11.44 -6.54 -14.09
CA ASN A 6 -12.18 -7.55 -13.44
C ASN A 6 -13.50 -6.94 -13.07
N THR A 7 -14.56 -7.44 -13.54
CA THR A 7 -15.86 -6.84 -13.33
C THR A 7 -16.28 -6.85 -11.90
N SER A 8 -15.87 -7.84 -11.15
CA SER A 8 -16.13 -7.82 -9.73
C SER A 8 -15.13 -6.94 -9.05
N GLY A 9 -13.87 -6.91 -9.51
CA GLY A 9 -12.84 -6.04 -9.03
C GLY A 9 -12.48 -6.16 -7.58
N GLU A 10 -13.12 -7.05 -6.88
CA GLU A 10 -13.13 -6.99 -5.44
C GLU A 10 -12.11 -7.88 -4.80
N VAL A 11 -12.03 -9.10 -5.24
CA VAL A 11 -11.09 -10.08 -4.70
C VAL A 11 -10.47 -10.85 -5.85
N PRO A 12 -9.29 -11.43 -5.68
CA PRO A 12 -8.66 -12.21 -6.72
C PRO A 12 -9.47 -13.45 -7.05
N PRO A 13 -9.46 -13.88 -8.29
CA PRO A 13 -10.05 -15.16 -8.61
C PRO A 13 -9.22 -16.26 -7.97
N SER A 14 -9.87 -17.30 -7.54
CA SER A 14 -9.19 -18.47 -7.03
C SER A 14 -9.53 -19.65 -7.92
N GLY A 15 -8.57 -20.53 -8.14
CA GLY A 15 -8.79 -21.71 -8.90
C GLY A 15 -9.85 -22.58 -8.25
N GLY A 16 -10.83 -23.00 -8.99
CA GLY A 16 -11.85 -23.90 -8.49
C GLY A 16 -12.80 -23.32 -7.49
N GLY A 17 -12.89 -22.02 -7.36
CA GLY A 17 -13.85 -21.40 -6.48
C GLY A 17 -13.50 -21.45 -5.00
N GLY A 18 -12.31 -21.89 -4.65
CA GLY A 18 -11.83 -21.81 -3.28
C GLY A 18 -11.44 -20.40 -2.92
N GLY A 19 -11.10 -20.11 -1.72
CA GLY A 19 -10.69 -18.81 -1.28
C GLY A 19 -9.20 -18.52 -1.44
N ALA A 20 -8.38 -19.52 -1.71
CA ALA A 20 -6.93 -19.36 -1.74
C ALA A 20 -6.44 -18.80 -3.07
N PHE A 21 -5.42 -17.97 -2.99
CA PHE A 21 -4.77 -17.44 -4.20
C PHE A 21 -3.30 -17.14 -3.86
N SER A 22 -2.48 -17.08 -4.89
CA SER A 22 -1.09 -16.63 -4.72
C SER A 22 -0.98 -15.20 -5.24
N LYS A 23 0.14 -14.55 -4.91
CA LYS A 23 0.38 -13.17 -5.32
C LYS A 23 0.31 -13.00 -6.85
N SER A 24 0.74 -14.02 -7.58
CA SER A 24 0.67 -13.97 -9.05
C SER A 24 -0.74 -13.95 -9.59
N GLU A 25 -1.74 -14.27 -8.77
CA GLU A 25 -3.15 -14.29 -9.16
C GLU A 25 -3.91 -13.06 -8.67
N CYS A 26 -3.20 -12.03 -8.23
CA CYS A 26 -3.83 -10.81 -7.72
C CYS A 26 -4.66 -10.11 -8.79
N LEU A 27 -5.47 -9.14 -8.37
CA LEU A 27 -6.33 -8.38 -9.27
C LEU A 27 -5.53 -7.58 -10.28
N SER A 28 -4.44 -6.96 -9.84
CA SER A 28 -3.53 -6.23 -10.72
C SER A 28 -2.17 -6.11 -10.08
N HIS A 29 -1.16 -6.09 -10.92
CA HIS A 29 0.23 -5.86 -10.54
C HIS A 29 0.61 -4.53 -11.18
N TYR A 30 1.21 -3.63 -10.43
CA TYR A 30 1.50 -2.29 -10.92
C TYR A 30 2.88 -1.82 -10.45
N LYS A 31 3.41 -0.85 -11.16
CA LYS A 31 4.65 -0.17 -10.82
C LYS A 31 4.29 1.24 -10.34
N TRP A 32 4.99 1.72 -9.35
CA TRP A 32 4.81 3.08 -8.87
C TRP A 32 6.16 3.65 -8.40
N GLY A 33 6.22 4.97 -8.32
CA GLY A 33 7.46 5.63 -7.87
C GLY A 33 8.68 5.19 -8.64
N ASP A 34 9.81 5.14 -7.96
CA ASP A 34 11.09 4.75 -8.56
C ASP A 34 11.31 3.25 -8.40
N ASP A 35 10.79 2.49 -9.35
CA ASP A 35 10.89 1.03 -9.37
C ASP A 35 10.27 0.35 -8.17
N CYS A 36 9.25 0.96 -7.59
CA CYS A 36 8.43 0.33 -6.58
C CYS A 36 7.33 -0.48 -7.26
N TYR A 37 6.85 -1.53 -6.59
CA TYR A 37 5.84 -2.42 -7.15
C TYR A 37 4.71 -2.64 -6.17
N GLY A 38 3.57 -3.05 -6.70
CA GLY A 38 2.41 -3.37 -5.88
C GLY A 38 1.53 -4.43 -6.49
N TRP A 39 0.75 -5.05 -5.63
CA TRP A 39 -0.18 -6.11 -5.99
C TRP A 39 -1.49 -5.84 -5.27
N ASN A 40 -2.58 -5.70 -6.02
CA ASN A 40 -3.90 -5.47 -5.44
C ASN A 40 -4.56 -6.79 -5.11
N PHE A 41 -4.98 -6.95 -3.87
CA PHE A 41 -5.68 -8.15 -3.42
C PHE A 41 -7.17 -7.90 -3.25
N ILE A 42 -7.55 -6.74 -2.74
CA ILE A 42 -8.94 -6.30 -2.65
C ILE A 42 -8.97 -4.86 -3.17
N ASP A 43 -9.95 -4.55 -4.01
CA ASP A 43 -10.01 -3.24 -4.62
C ASP A 43 -11.47 -2.85 -4.84
N THR A 44 -12.12 -2.39 -3.77
CA THR A 44 -13.48 -1.87 -3.81
C THR A 44 -13.48 -0.41 -3.38
N ASP A 45 -14.61 0.25 -3.49
CA ASP A 45 -14.71 1.63 -3.01
C ASP A 45 -14.61 1.72 -1.50
N VAL A 46 -15.01 0.64 -0.81
CA VAL A 46 -15.03 0.62 0.65
C VAL A 46 -13.69 0.21 1.23
N LEU A 47 -12.94 -0.61 0.51
CA LEU A 47 -11.75 -1.23 1.04
C LEU A 47 -10.75 -1.54 -0.06
N SER A 48 -9.49 -1.27 0.19
CA SER A 48 -8.43 -1.83 -0.64
C SER A 48 -7.39 -2.50 0.24
N VAL A 49 -6.82 -3.60 -0.26
CA VAL A 49 -5.72 -4.30 0.40
C VAL A 49 -4.68 -4.59 -0.67
N LYS A 50 -3.46 -4.16 -0.39
CA LYS A 50 -2.34 -4.27 -1.34
C LYS A 50 -1.12 -4.77 -0.62
N GLN A 51 -0.26 -5.47 -1.35
CA GLN A 51 1.12 -5.67 -0.91
C GLN A 51 1.99 -4.78 -1.79
N GLU A 52 2.95 -4.09 -1.18
CA GLU A 52 3.85 -3.23 -1.94
C GLU A 52 5.30 -3.50 -1.59
N LEU A 53 6.18 -3.20 -2.54
CA LEU A 53 7.61 -3.39 -2.42
C LEU A 53 8.30 -2.09 -2.79
N MET A 54 9.23 -1.67 -1.93
CA MET A 54 10.06 -0.48 -2.16
C MET A 54 11.53 -0.88 -2.12
N PRO A 55 12.26 -0.73 -3.23
CA PRO A 55 13.70 -0.97 -3.22
C PRO A 55 14.43 0.03 -2.33
N PRO A 56 15.73 -0.20 -2.07
CA PRO A 56 16.53 0.77 -1.30
C PRO A 56 16.46 2.17 -1.84
N ASP A 57 16.48 3.13 -0.95
CA ASP A 57 16.55 4.56 -1.26
C ASP A 57 15.38 5.09 -2.06
N THR A 58 14.18 4.57 -1.79
CA THR A 58 12.96 5.07 -2.39
C THR A 58 12.03 5.67 -1.34
N ALA A 59 11.18 6.58 -1.77
CA ALA A 59 10.24 7.24 -0.89
C ALA A 59 8.99 7.64 -1.66
N GLU A 60 7.86 7.66 -0.96
CA GLU A 60 6.64 8.27 -1.49
C GLU A 60 6.72 9.77 -1.43
N GLN A 61 5.90 10.43 -2.23
CA GLN A 61 5.65 11.86 -2.10
C GLN A 61 4.79 12.13 -0.85
N LEU A 62 5.08 13.20 -0.14
CA LEU A 62 4.27 13.64 0.98
C LEU A 62 2.85 13.90 0.51
N HIS A 63 1.86 13.35 1.20
CA HIS A 63 0.46 13.45 0.81
C HIS A 63 -0.46 13.21 2.00
N TYR A 64 -1.74 13.41 1.78
CA TYR A 64 -2.77 13.03 2.75
C TYR A 64 -4.01 12.56 2.02
N HIS A 65 -4.89 11.89 2.76
CA HIS A 65 -6.20 11.46 2.30
C HIS A 65 -7.25 12.11 3.18
N GLU A 66 -8.32 12.60 2.58
CA GLU A 66 -9.35 13.31 3.35
C GLU A 66 -10.29 12.36 4.07
N LYS A 67 -10.54 11.20 3.50
CA LYS A 67 -11.54 10.27 4.02
C LYS A 67 -10.94 8.95 4.47
N SER A 68 -9.91 8.48 3.78
CA SER A 68 -9.36 7.14 4.01
C SER A 68 -8.53 7.08 5.30
N SER A 69 -8.75 6.02 6.05
CA SER A 69 -7.84 5.58 7.12
C SER A 69 -7.00 4.47 6.56
N GLN A 70 -5.74 4.39 6.96
CA GLN A 70 -4.83 3.38 6.44
C GLN A 70 -4.11 2.64 7.56
N VAL A 71 -3.77 1.39 7.31
CA VAL A 71 -2.86 0.62 8.15
C VAL A 71 -1.79 0.03 7.25
N PHE A 72 -0.55 0.24 7.63
CA PHE A 72 0.60 -0.40 7.00
C PHE A 72 1.13 -1.45 7.96
N PHE A 73 1.46 -2.61 7.46
CA PHE A 73 2.01 -3.70 8.28
C PHE A 73 3.25 -4.24 7.58
N ILE A 74 4.39 -4.19 8.27
CA ILE A 74 5.69 -4.48 7.64
C ILE A 74 5.92 -5.98 7.62
N LEU A 75 6.23 -6.49 6.43
CA LEU A 75 6.54 -7.90 6.23
C LEU A 75 8.04 -8.15 6.21
N LYS A 76 8.81 -7.26 5.59
CA LYS A 76 10.23 -7.44 5.38
C LYS A 76 10.91 -6.09 5.29
N GLY A 77 12.09 -5.98 5.87
CA GLY A 77 12.86 -4.73 5.84
C GLY A 77 12.43 -3.78 6.94
N LYS A 78 12.86 -2.54 6.85
CA LYS A 78 12.50 -1.49 7.81
C LYS A 78 11.90 -0.32 7.05
N ALA A 79 10.81 0.19 7.56
CA ALA A 79 10.12 1.34 6.98
C ALA A 79 10.33 2.56 7.86
N THR A 80 10.62 3.70 7.24
CA THR A 80 10.62 4.97 7.93
C THR A 80 9.36 5.71 7.52
N PHE A 81 8.49 5.99 8.49
CA PHE A 81 7.28 6.77 8.27
C PHE A 81 7.45 8.16 8.83
N THR A 82 7.00 9.15 8.08
CA THR A 82 6.88 10.51 8.58
C THR A 82 5.40 10.86 8.58
N ILE A 83 4.86 11.17 9.75
CA ILE A 83 3.46 11.54 9.91
C ILE A 83 3.40 12.87 10.64
N ASP A 84 2.84 13.88 9.98
CA ASP A 84 2.76 15.25 10.52
C ASP A 84 4.11 15.71 11.03
N GLY A 85 5.18 15.38 10.32
CA GLY A 85 6.54 15.78 10.66
C GLY A 85 7.24 14.92 11.70
N VAL A 86 6.59 13.90 12.23
CA VAL A 86 7.20 13.00 13.23
C VAL A 86 7.61 11.70 12.57
N GLU A 87 8.87 11.32 12.75
CA GLU A 87 9.45 10.16 12.13
C GLU A 87 9.39 8.95 13.06
N SER A 88 9.04 7.79 12.49
CA SER A 88 9.01 6.51 13.19
C SER A 88 9.61 5.43 12.30
N VAL A 89 10.40 4.54 12.88
CA VAL A 89 10.99 3.43 12.15
C VAL A 89 10.31 2.15 12.59
N LEU A 90 9.81 1.38 11.62
CA LEU A 90 9.10 0.13 11.87
C LEU A 90 9.88 -1.05 11.32
N LYS A 91 9.89 -2.13 12.09
CA LYS A 91 10.50 -3.41 11.75
C LYS A 91 9.43 -4.40 11.31
N PRO A 92 9.84 -5.58 10.77
CA PRO A 92 8.86 -6.61 10.43
C PRO A 92 7.95 -6.95 11.61
N GLU A 93 6.69 -7.19 11.28
CA GLU A 93 5.61 -7.51 12.22
C GLU A 93 5.17 -6.32 13.07
N GLN A 94 5.57 -5.12 12.68
CA GLN A 94 5.05 -3.89 13.27
C GLN A 94 4.18 -3.17 12.27
N GLY A 95 3.17 -2.47 12.76
CA GLY A 95 2.27 -1.72 11.91
C GLY A 95 2.08 -0.30 12.40
N ILE A 96 1.47 0.51 11.56
CA ILE A 96 1.15 1.90 11.88
C ILE A 96 -0.18 2.24 11.26
N ALA A 97 -1.00 2.99 12.00
CA ALA A 97 -2.28 3.48 11.51
C ALA A 97 -2.15 4.96 11.19
N ILE A 98 -2.75 5.35 10.08
CA ILE A 98 -2.75 6.73 9.62
C ILE A 98 -4.20 7.17 9.50
N LYS A 99 -4.52 8.28 10.13
CA LYS A 99 -5.88 8.82 10.15
C LYS A 99 -6.11 9.76 8.98
N PRO A 100 -7.37 9.96 8.58
CA PRO A 100 -7.67 10.96 7.56
C PRO A 100 -7.08 12.32 7.93
N GLY A 101 -6.56 13.00 6.94
CA GLY A 101 -5.99 14.34 7.11
C GLY A 101 -4.54 14.36 7.56
N GLN A 102 -3.99 13.27 8.03
CA GLN A 102 -2.59 13.26 8.45
C GLN A 102 -1.66 13.27 7.23
N LYS A 103 -0.75 14.21 7.21
CA LYS A 103 0.23 14.34 6.13
C LYS A 103 1.34 13.34 6.36
N HIS A 104 1.59 12.48 5.39
CA HIS A 104 2.51 11.37 5.63
C HIS A 104 3.22 10.91 4.37
N PHE A 105 4.31 10.20 4.57
CA PHE A 105 4.95 9.41 3.52
C PHE A 105 5.79 8.31 4.17
N ILE A 106 6.04 7.26 3.37
CA ILE A 106 6.90 6.14 3.75
C ILE A 106 8.17 6.20 2.92
N SER A 107 9.29 5.82 3.51
CA SER A 107 10.56 5.71 2.81
C SER A 107 11.30 4.45 3.22
N ASN A 108 12.11 3.94 2.30
CA ASN A 108 13.05 2.85 2.57
C ASN A 108 14.46 3.43 2.55
N LYS A 109 15.03 3.62 3.73
CA LYS A 109 16.38 4.16 3.89
C LYS A 109 17.42 3.07 4.10
N GLU A 110 17.04 1.81 3.91
CA GLU A 110 17.91 0.67 4.15
C GLU A 110 18.55 0.16 2.87
N ASN A 111 19.40 -0.86 3.00
CA ASN A 111 20.11 -1.45 1.86
C ASN A 111 19.40 -2.68 1.28
N SER A 112 18.22 -2.99 1.75
CA SER A 112 17.45 -4.13 1.27
C SER A 112 16.02 -3.70 0.99
N ASP A 113 15.30 -4.54 0.27
CA ASP A 113 13.91 -4.26 -0.09
C ASP A 113 13.00 -4.17 1.13
N LEU A 114 12.04 -3.29 1.06
CA LEU A 114 10.97 -3.15 2.04
C LEU A 114 9.70 -3.71 1.44
N GLU A 115 9.03 -4.58 2.18
CA GLU A 115 7.72 -5.11 1.76
C GLU A 115 6.71 -4.94 2.87
N PHE A 116 5.51 -4.53 2.51
CA PHE A 116 4.45 -4.29 3.49
C PHE A 116 3.08 -4.54 2.88
N ILE A 117 2.11 -4.76 3.76
CA ILE A 117 0.70 -4.80 3.41
C ILE A 117 0.11 -3.43 3.72
N LEU A 118 -0.71 -2.94 2.82
CA LEU A 118 -1.39 -1.66 2.95
C LEU A 118 -2.89 -1.88 2.86
N TYR A 119 -3.57 -1.46 3.90
CA TYR A 119 -5.02 -1.53 4.01
C TYR A 119 -5.56 -0.11 4.01
N SER A 120 -6.59 0.17 3.23
CA SER A 120 -7.21 1.50 3.18
C SER A 120 -8.73 1.37 3.21
N THR A 121 -9.38 2.14 4.07
CA THR A 121 -10.84 2.14 4.19
C THR A 121 -11.36 3.55 4.51
N PRO A 122 -12.24 4.13 3.71
CA PRO A 122 -12.57 3.70 2.35
C PRO A 122 -11.34 3.72 1.46
N SER A 123 -11.47 3.20 0.25
CA SER A 123 -10.38 3.19 -0.72
C SER A 123 -9.83 4.60 -0.93
N THR A 124 -8.55 4.70 -1.28
CA THR A 124 -7.93 5.99 -1.59
C THR A 124 -8.24 6.50 -3.01
N LYS A 125 -9.09 5.81 -3.71
CA LYS A 125 -9.52 6.20 -5.05
C LYS A 125 -10.09 7.62 -5.01
N ASN A 126 -9.52 8.52 -5.83
CA ASN A 126 -9.92 9.93 -5.86
C ASN A 126 -9.80 10.65 -4.51
N ASP A 127 -8.93 10.16 -3.65
CA ASP A 127 -8.78 10.69 -2.29
C ASP A 127 -7.31 10.76 -1.92
N ARG A 128 -6.49 11.34 -2.78
CA ARG A 128 -5.08 11.57 -2.47
C ARG A 128 -4.71 12.98 -2.90
N ILE A 129 -4.17 13.75 -1.95
CA ILE A 129 -3.72 15.11 -2.20
C ILE A 129 -2.23 15.17 -1.94
N ASN A 130 -1.46 15.33 -3.01
CA ASN A 130 -0.01 15.41 -2.90
C ASN A 130 0.40 16.82 -2.47
N ILE A 131 1.41 16.90 -1.64
CA ILE A 131 1.95 18.15 -1.13
C ILE A 131 3.33 18.33 -1.71
N GLU A 132 3.55 19.48 -2.31
CA GLU A 132 4.85 19.78 -2.92
C GLU A 132 5.79 20.47 -1.95
#